data_163aacf1b92f4508291be3b7cfa055ad
#
_entry.id   163aacf1b92f4508291be3b7cfa055ad
#
_cell.length_a   1.000
_cell.length_b   1.000
_cell.length_c   1.000
_cell.angle_alpha   90.00
_cell.angle_beta   90.00
_cell.angle_gamma   90.00
#
_symmetry.space_group_name_H-M   'P 1'
#
loop_
_entity.id
_entity.type
_entity.pdbx_description
1 polymer ?
#
loop_
_entity_poly.entity_id
_entity_poly.type
_entity_poly.pdbx_seq_one_letter_code
_entity_poly.pdbx_strand_id
1 'polypeptide(L)'
;MRLPENNMEYAFHFYNTLAETGILMALGKLLPPTAAAPVVLCIGSDLAIGDSLGPITGTLLRKRASDFRGFIYGTLKTPVTAKEIKYVDSFLRKTHPGSKIIAVDAAVGEEGDVGLIKVIGGPLRPGSGANKRLGKVGDVSILGVVAQKSAFSYSLLNLTLA
;
A
#
# COMPACT_ATOMS: atom_id res chain seq x y z
N MET A 1 31.29 -6.74 0.05
CA MET A 1 30.61 -5.67 -0.67
C MET A 1 29.13 -6.07 -0.81
N ARG A 2 28.27 -5.50 0.00
CA ARG A 2 26.82 -5.68 -0.18
C ARG A 2 26.42 -4.85 -1.39
N LEU A 3 25.95 -5.52 -2.43
CA LEU A 3 25.25 -4.84 -3.51
C LEU A 3 24.06 -4.08 -2.89
N PRO A 4 23.77 -2.85 -3.33
CA PRO A 4 22.56 -2.18 -2.86
C PRO A 4 21.38 -3.12 -3.11
N GLU A 5 20.53 -3.28 -2.09
CA GLU A 5 19.27 -3.98 -2.25
C GLU A 5 18.54 -3.29 -3.39
N ASN A 6 18.53 -3.95 -4.53
CA ASN A 6 17.80 -3.49 -5.69
C ASN A 6 16.34 -3.58 -5.30
N ASN A 7 15.74 -2.47 -4.90
CA ASN A 7 14.29 -2.37 -4.71
C ASN A 7 13.67 -2.62 -6.09
N MET A 8 13.44 -3.89 -6.42
CA MET A 8 12.78 -4.23 -7.67
C MET A 8 11.39 -3.63 -7.65
N GLU A 9 11.11 -2.82 -8.66
CA GLU A 9 9.83 -2.16 -8.87
C GLU A 9 9.21 -2.67 -10.17
N TYR A 10 7.94 -3.05 -10.08
CA TYR A 10 7.10 -3.39 -11.23
C TYR A 10 5.96 -2.36 -11.28
N ALA A 11 5.68 -1.82 -12.46
CA ALA A 11 4.62 -0.82 -12.63
C ALA A 11 3.66 -1.24 -13.74
N PHE A 12 2.36 -1.13 -13.46
CA PHE A 12 1.28 -1.48 -14.37
C PHE A 12 0.25 -0.37 -14.38
N HIS A 13 -0.16 0.09 -15.56
CA HIS A 13 -1.25 1.06 -15.64
C HIS A 13 -2.59 0.35 -15.40
N PHE A 14 -3.47 0.97 -14.60
CA PHE A 14 -4.75 0.32 -14.23
C PHE A 14 -5.68 0.01 -15.42
N TYR A 15 -5.51 0.69 -16.55
CA TYR A 15 -6.21 0.36 -17.80
C TYR A 15 -5.61 -0.83 -18.57
N ASN A 16 -4.43 -1.29 -18.20
CA ASN A 16 -3.83 -2.44 -18.85
C ASN A 16 -4.61 -3.71 -18.47
N THR A 17 -5.12 -4.42 -19.46
CA THR A 17 -5.89 -5.66 -19.25
C THR A 17 -5.07 -6.77 -18.58
N LEU A 18 -3.75 -6.69 -18.64
CA LEU A 18 -2.83 -7.63 -17.99
C LEU A 18 -2.31 -7.14 -16.63
N ALA A 19 -2.79 -6.00 -16.13
CA ALA A 19 -2.30 -5.44 -14.87
C ALA A 19 -2.48 -6.40 -13.70
N GLU A 20 -3.64 -7.03 -13.59
CA GLU A 20 -3.93 -8.01 -12.53
C GLU A 20 -2.94 -9.19 -12.57
N THR A 21 -2.74 -9.80 -13.73
CA THR A 21 -1.78 -10.88 -13.91
C THR A 21 -0.35 -10.42 -13.59
N GLY A 22 0.02 -9.23 -14.05
CA GLY A 22 1.33 -8.63 -13.77
C GLY A 22 1.58 -8.43 -12.28
N ILE A 23 0.59 -7.92 -11.55
CA ILE A 23 0.67 -7.72 -10.09
C ILE A 23 0.86 -9.08 -9.39
N LEU A 24 0.10 -10.09 -9.75
CA LEU A 24 0.22 -11.44 -9.18
C LEU A 24 1.61 -12.03 -9.43
N MET A 25 2.14 -11.89 -10.65
CA MET A 25 3.48 -12.36 -10.98
C MET A 25 4.57 -11.59 -10.21
N ALA A 26 4.43 -10.29 -10.07
CA ALA A 26 5.35 -9.46 -9.30
C ALA A 26 5.37 -9.87 -7.82
N LEU A 27 4.19 -10.05 -7.22
CA LEU A 27 4.08 -10.55 -5.85
C LEU A 27 4.73 -11.92 -5.68
N GLY A 28 4.52 -12.84 -6.62
CA GLY A 28 5.15 -14.17 -6.60
C GLY A 28 6.67 -14.13 -6.68
N LYS A 29 7.25 -13.12 -7.35
CA LYS A 29 8.71 -12.93 -7.41
C LYS A 29 9.27 -12.27 -6.15
N LEU A 30 8.54 -11.33 -5.57
CA LEU A 30 8.99 -10.53 -4.42
C LEU A 30 8.75 -11.21 -3.08
N LEU A 31 7.75 -12.07 -2.99
CA LEU A 31 7.42 -12.79 -1.78
C LEU A 31 8.00 -14.21 -1.83
N PRO A 32 8.90 -14.57 -0.92
CA PRO A 32 9.38 -15.93 -0.85
C PRO A 32 8.24 -16.88 -0.47
N PRO A 33 8.27 -18.14 -0.94
CA PRO A 33 7.30 -19.14 -0.52
C PRO A 33 7.25 -19.27 0.99
N THR A 34 6.04 -19.23 1.54
CA THR A 34 5.80 -19.44 2.98
C THR A 34 4.51 -20.21 3.17
N ALA A 35 4.47 -21.09 4.18
CA ALA A 35 3.25 -21.78 4.57
C ALA A 35 2.27 -20.87 5.33
N ALA A 36 2.76 -19.77 5.89
CA ALA A 36 1.92 -18.84 6.64
C ALA A 36 1.04 -18.01 5.69
N ALA A 37 -0.23 -17.82 6.08
CA ALA A 37 -1.17 -16.99 5.35
C ALA A 37 -0.71 -15.52 5.34
N PRO A 38 -0.80 -14.80 4.22
CA PRO A 38 -0.34 -13.43 4.13
C PRO A 38 -1.22 -12.46 4.92
N VAL A 39 -0.65 -11.35 5.30
CA VAL A 39 -1.36 -10.17 5.82
C VAL A 39 -1.39 -9.10 4.75
N VAL A 40 -2.56 -8.59 4.42
CA VAL A 40 -2.74 -7.40 3.58
C VAL A 40 -3.09 -6.23 4.49
N LEU A 41 -2.22 -5.26 4.55
CA LEU A 41 -2.40 -4.03 5.32
C LEU A 41 -2.69 -2.87 4.38
N CYS A 42 -3.93 -2.40 4.38
CA CYS A 42 -4.39 -1.29 3.55
C CYS A 42 -4.35 0.00 4.38
N ILE A 43 -3.52 0.94 3.96
CA ILE A 43 -3.24 2.17 4.69
C ILE A 43 -3.97 3.33 4.03
N GLY A 44 -4.51 4.22 4.84
CA GLY A 44 -5.15 5.43 4.36
C GLY A 44 -6.27 5.92 5.25
N SER A 45 -6.99 6.93 4.78
CA SER A 45 -8.09 7.58 5.49
C SER A 45 -9.30 7.69 4.57
N ASP A 46 -10.48 7.68 5.13
CA ASP A 46 -11.74 7.99 4.45
C ASP A 46 -12.02 9.50 4.40
N LEU A 47 -11.22 10.30 5.10
CA LEU A 47 -11.41 11.75 5.22
C LEU A 47 -10.91 12.53 4.00
N ALA A 48 -10.07 11.94 3.16
CA ALA A 48 -9.53 12.56 1.96
C ALA A 48 -9.61 11.58 0.78
N ILE A 49 -10.17 12.04 -0.34
CA ILE A 49 -10.37 11.20 -1.54
C ILE A 49 -9.04 10.60 -2.02
N GLY A 50 -7.98 11.39 -2.04
CA GLY A 50 -6.64 10.93 -2.46
C GLY A 50 -5.99 9.91 -1.53
N ASP A 51 -6.51 9.73 -0.32
CA ASP A 51 -5.96 8.83 0.71
C ASP A 51 -6.86 7.60 0.95
N SER A 52 -7.94 7.46 0.21
CA SER A 52 -8.95 6.42 0.43
C SER A 52 -8.69 5.10 -0.31
N LEU A 53 -7.67 5.04 -1.17
CA LEU A 53 -7.37 3.84 -1.98
C LEU A 53 -7.17 2.60 -1.11
N GLY A 54 -6.35 2.70 -0.06
CA GLY A 54 -6.10 1.60 0.86
C GLY A 54 -7.37 1.10 1.54
N PRO A 55 -8.12 1.94 2.27
CA PRO A 55 -9.37 1.54 2.92
C PRO A 55 -10.44 0.97 1.97
N ILE A 56 -10.57 1.51 0.77
CA ILE A 56 -11.47 0.98 -0.26
C ILE A 56 -11.01 -0.41 -0.69
N THR A 57 -9.71 -0.58 -0.97
CA THR A 57 -9.13 -1.87 -1.34
C THR A 57 -9.38 -2.92 -0.27
N GLY A 58 -9.11 -2.61 0.99
CA GLY A 58 -9.35 -3.53 2.10
C GLY A 58 -10.82 -3.91 2.26
N THR A 59 -11.73 -2.94 2.07
CA THR A 59 -13.18 -3.19 2.10
C THR A 59 -13.62 -4.11 0.97
N LEU A 60 -13.14 -3.88 -0.25
CA LEU A 60 -13.46 -4.71 -1.42
C LEU A 60 -12.87 -6.12 -1.29
N LEU A 61 -11.65 -6.25 -0.80
CA LEU A 61 -11.04 -7.55 -0.53
C LEU A 61 -11.87 -8.37 0.45
N ARG A 62 -12.32 -7.76 1.55
CA ARG A 62 -13.18 -8.44 2.52
C ARG A 62 -14.52 -8.89 1.93
N LYS A 63 -15.09 -8.09 1.03
CA LYS A 63 -16.39 -8.42 0.42
C LYS A 63 -16.30 -9.49 -0.67
N ARG A 64 -15.20 -9.52 -1.42
CA ARG A 64 -15.06 -10.35 -2.63
C ARG A 64 -14.22 -11.61 -2.42
N ALA A 65 -13.45 -11.65 -1.37
CA ALA A 65 -12.47 -12.71 -1.15
C ALA A 65 -12.99 -13.76 -0.17
N SER A 66 -14.11 -14.43 -0.49
CA SER A 66 -14.57 -15.59 0.29
C SER A 66 -13.51 -16.70 0.36
N ASP A 67 -12.65 -16.78 -0.64
CA ASP A 67 -11.59 -17.78 -0.75
C ASP A 67 -10.20 -17.27 -0.39
N PHE A 68 -10.09 -16.00 -0.01
CA PHE A 68 -8.81 -15.42 0.41
C PHE A 68 -8.38 -15.96 1.77
N ARG A 69 -7.33 -16.76 1.76
CA ARG A 69 -6.74 -17.34 2.97
C ARG A 69 -5.66 -16.41 3.53
N GLY A 70 -6.06 -15.32 4.12
CA GLY A 70 -5.14 -14.36 4.70
C GLY A 70 -5.88 -13.42 5.64
N PHE A 71 -5.16 -12.42 6.13
CA PHE A 71 -5.68 -11.43 7.07
C PHE A 71 -5.70 -10.07 6.40
N ILE A 72 -6.79 -9.34 6.55
CA ILE A 72 -6.98 -8.01 5.95
C ILE A 72 -7.19 -6.98 7.05
N TYR A 73 -6.32 -5.98 7.07
CA TYR A 73 -6.38 -4.83 7.98
C TYR A 73 -6.50 -3.53 7.19
N GLY A 74 -7.24 -2.60 7.73
CA GLY A 74 -7.49 -1.32 7.09
C GLY A 74 -8.65 -1.36 6.09
N THR A 75 -9.82 -0.94 6.56
CA THR A 75 -11.04 -0.84 5.77
C THR A 75 -11.66 0.53 5.98
N LEU A 76 -12.69 0.88 5.21
CA LEU A 76 -13.44 2.12 5.44
C LEU A 76 -14.07 2.18 6.83
N LYS A 77 -14.49 1.04 7.37
CA LYS A 77 -15.07 0.96 8.72
C LYS A 77 -14.02 1.06 9.83
N THR A 78 -12.84 0.48 9.59
CA THR A 78 -11.72 0.45 10.55
C THR A 78 -10.43 0.81 9.83
N PRO A 79 -10.24 2.08 9.46
CA PRO A 79 -9.06 2.50 8.73
C PRO A 79 -7.79 2.41 9.58
N VAL A 80 -6.69 2.13 8.92
CA VAL A 80 -5.33 2.21 9.47
C VAL A 80 -4.63 3.37 8.78
N THR A 81 -4.38 4.43 9.51
CA THR A 81 -3.74 5.62 8.96
C THR A 81 -2.22 5.59 9.13
N ALA A 82 -1.53 6.52 8.50
CA ALA A 82 -0.08 6.65 8.62
C ALA A 82 0.39 6.83 10.08
N LYS A 83 -0.48 7.35 10.95
CA LYS A 83 -0.18 7.56 12.38
C LYS A 83 0.00 6.26 13.16
N GLU A 84 -0.70 5.20 12.78
CA GLU A 84 -0.65 3.90 13.47
C GLU A 84 0.51 3.02 13.00
N ILE A 85 1.17 3.34 11.89
CA ILE A 85 2.22 2.51 11.27
C ILE A 85 3.34 2.15 12.25
N LYS A 86 3.73 3.08 13.10
CA LYS A 86 4.74 2.88 14.13
C LYS A 86 4.45 1.69 15.05
N TYR A 87 3.18 1.41 15.29
CA TYR A 87 2.74 0.33 16.19
C TYR A 87 2.24 -0.90 15.43
N VAL A 88 1.62 -0.68 14.28
CA VAL A 88 0.96 -1.71 13.50
C VAL A 88 1.93 -2.77 12.99
N ASP A 89 3.10 -2.40 12.51
CA ASP A 89 4.08 -3.40 12.02
C ASP A 89 4.46 -4.39 13.13
N SER A 90 4.81 -3.88 14.30
CA SER A 90 5.13 -4.73 15.46
C SER A 90 3.95 -5.58 15.90
N PHE A 91 2.75 -5.02 15.92
CA PHE A 91 1.51 -5.74 16.26
C PHE A 91 1.27 -6.90 15.28
N LEU A 92 1.36 -6.65 13.98
CA LEU A 92 1.14 -7.67 12.95
C LEU A 92 2.18 -8.79 13.00
N ARG A 93 3.45 -8.45 13.22
CA ARG A 93 4.54 -9.43 13.36
C ARG A 93 4.34 -10.35 14.56
N LYS A 94 3.81 -9.83 15.67
CA LYS A 94 3.51 -10.61 16.87
C LYS A 94 2.25 -11.44 16.72
N THR A 95 1.22 -10.89 16.09
CA THR A 95 -0.10 -11.53 15.92
C THR A 95 -0.06 -12.62 14.85
N HIS A 96 0.72 -12.42 13.79
CA HIS A 96 0.84 -13.31 12.63
C HIS A 96 2.30 -13.70 12.38
N PRO A 97 2.91 -14.47 13.30
CA PRO A 97 4.31 -14.86 13.14
C PRO A 97 4.52 -15.67 11.87
N GLY A 98 5.57 -15.33 11.12
CA GLY A 98 5.90 -15.97 9.84
C GLY A 98 5.11 -15.48 8.63
N SER A 99 4.04 -14.71 8.82
CA SER A 99 3.27 -14.12 7.73
C SER A 99 4.05 -13.01 7.03
N LYS A 100 3.95 -12.96 5.70
CA LYS A 100 4.42 -11.81 4.92
C LYS A 100 3.35 -10.72 4.91
N ILE A 101 3.79 -9.49 5.05
CA ILE A 101 2.91 -8.31 5.09
C ILE A 101 3.01 -7.58 3.75
N ILE A 102 1.89 -7.48 3.06
CA ILE A 102 1.73 -6.70 1.83
C ILE A 102 1.05 -5.39 2.23
N ALA A 103 1.78 -4.28 2.15
CA ALA A 103 1.24 -2.97 2.47
C ALA A 103 0.69 -2.29 1.21
N VAL A 104 -0.53 -1.76 1.28
CA VAL A 104 -1.22 -1.08 0.19
C VAL A 104 -1.50 0.37 0.59
N ASP A 105 -1.13 1.32 -0.25
CA ASP A 105 -1.33 2.74 0.01
C ASP A 105 -1.53 3.53 -1.29
N ALA A 106 -2.11 4.72 -1.17
CA ALA A 106 -2.11 5.71 -2.23
C ALA A 106 -0.78 6.45 -2.29
N ALA A 107 -0.39 6.86 -3.47
CA ALA A 107 0.81 7.66 -3.68
C ALA A 107 0.51 8.86 -4.59
N VAL A 108 1.36 9.87 -4.49
CA VAL A 108 1.44 10.95 -5.46
C VAL A 108 2.71 10.77 -6.29
N GLY A 109 2.68 11.17 -7.52
CA GLY A 109 3.80 11.00 -8.45
C GLY A 109 3.90 12.14 -9.46
N GLU A 110 4.71 11.94 -10.47
CA GLU A 110 4.76 12.84 -11.60
C GLU A 110 3.51 12.70 -12.49
N GLU A 111 3.30 13.62 -13.42
CA GLU A 111 2.11 13.62 -14.28
C GLU A 111 1.91 12.30 -15.04
N GLY A 112 2.97 11.77 -15.62
CA GLY A 112 2.94 10.51 -16.36
C GLY A 112 2.74 9.25 -15.51
N ASP A 113 2.83 9.36 -14.19
CA ASP A 113 2.71 8.22 -13.27
C ASP A 113 1.27 8.02 -12.77
N VAL A 114 0.39 9.01 -12.95
CA VAL A 114 -1.00 8.90 -12.47
C VAL A 114 -1.71 7.74 -13.15
N GLY A 115 -2.27 6.85 -12.34
CA GLY A 115 -2.90 5.60 -12.82
C GLY A 115 -1.98 4.39 -12.79
N LEU A 116 -0.70 4.53 -12.45
CA LEU A 116 0.18 3.39 -12.24
C LEU A 116 -0.10 2.71 -10.90
N ILE A 117 -0.05 1.39 -10.93
CA ILE A 117 0.02 0.53 -9.76
C ILE A 117 1.45 0.00 -9.68
N LYS A 118 2.18 0.38 -8.66
CA LYS A 118 3.57 0.00 -8.45
C LYS A 118 3.66 -1.10 -7.40
N VAL A 119 4.34 -2.19 -7.73
CA VAL A 119 4.64 -3.28 -6.79
C VAL A 119 6.13 -3.26 -6.51
N ILE A 120 6.49 -2.99 -5.28
CA ILE A 120 7.87 -2.68 -4.88
C ILE A 120 8.30 -3.66 -3.80
N GLY A 121 9.48 -4.28 -3.96
CA GLY A 121 10.11 -5.07 -2.91
C GLY A 121 10.56 -4.19 -1.75
N GLY A 122 10.20 -4.58 -0.54
CA GLY A 122 10.57 -3.85 0.66
C GLY A 122 9.42 -3.11 1.33
N PRO A 123 9.71 -2.51 2.48
CA PRO A 123 8.72 -1.85 3.31
C PRO A 123 8.20 -0.54 2.72
N LEU A 124 6.95 -0.25 3.00
CA LEU A 124 6.30 1.01 2.72
C LEU A 124 6.63 2.04 3.80
N ARG A 125 6.83 3.29 3.39
CA ARG A 125 6.96 4.48 4.27
C ARG A 125 5.79 5.43 3.99
N PRO A 126 4.64 5.27 4.66
CA PRO A 126 3.48 6.11 4.43
C PRO A 126 3.76 7.56 4.81
N GLY A 127 3.17 8.51 4.08
CA GLY A 127 3.32 9.93 4.36
C GLY A 127 4.75 10.47 4.16
N SER A 128 5.56 9.83 3.31
CA SER A 128 6.97 10.16 3.09
C SER A 128 7.24 11.62 2.64
N GLY A 129 6.21 12.33 2.13
CA GLY A 129 6.33 13.73 1.74
C GLY A 129 6.23 14.72 2.91
N ALA A 130 5.65 14.36 4.04
CA ALA A 130 5.35 15.27 5.14
C ALA A 130 6.12 14.99 6.43
N ASN A 131 6.42 13.73 6.76
CA ASN A 131 7.09 13.38 8.01
C ASN A 131 7.84 12.04 7.92
N LYS A 132 9.16 12.10 7.82
CA LYS A 132 10.06 10.94 7.76
C LYS A 132 10.06 10.06 9.02
N ARG A 133 9.37 10.48 10.10
CA ARG A 133 9.37 9.80 11.41
C ARG A 133 8.21 8.80 11.59
N LEU A 134 7.32 8.66 10.63
CA LEU A 134 6.13 7.79 10.77
C LEU A 134 6.44 6.29 10.71
N GLY A 135 7.69 5.92 10.38
CA GLY A 135 8.10 4.52 10.33
C GLY A 135 7.85 3.86 8.99
N LYS A 136 8.08 2.56 8.95
CA LYS A 136 7.95 1.72 7.76
C LYS A 136 7.19 0.43 8.10
N VAL A 137 6.51 -0.15 7.13
CA VAL A 137 5.73 -1.38 7.32
C VAL A 137 5.75 -2.27 6.09
N GLY A 138 5.75 -3.56 6.34
CA GLY A 138 5.55 -4.58 5.33
C GLY A 138 6.83 -5.16 4.74
N ASP A 139 6.63 -6.19 3.94
CA ASP A 139 7.68 -6.90 3.21
C ASP A 139 7.64 -6.55 1.72
N VAL A 140 6.45 -6.24 1.20
CA VAL A 140 6.19 -5.77 -0.16
C VAL A 140 5.20 -4.61 -0.09
N SER A 141 5.37 -3.63 -0.96
CA SER A 141 4.50 -2.46 -1.06
C SER A 141 3.75 -2.45 -2.38
N ILE A 142 2.45 -2.13 -2.34
CA ILE A 142 1.63 -1.85 -3.51
C ILE A 142 1.17 -0.40 -3.40
N LEU A 143 1.58 0.43 -4.35
CA LEU A 143 1.25 1.86 -4.40
C LEU A 143 0.39 2.17 -5.62
N GLY A 144 -0.80 2.75 -5.39
CA GLY A 144 -1.60 3.33 -6.46
C GLY A 144 -1.31 4.82 -6.58
N VAL A 145 -0.80 5.27 -7.73
CA VAL A 145 -0.56 6.69 -7.99
C VAL A 145 -1.87 7.36 -8.37
N VAL A 146 -2.43 8.14 -7.45
CA VAL A 146 -3.78 8.72 -7.58
C VAL A 146 -3.78 10.18 -8.02
N ALA A 147 -2.67 10.90 -7.84
CA ALA A 147 -2.57 12.32 -8.17
C ALA A 147 -1.13 12.74 -8.43
N GLN A 148 -0.97 13.89 -9.09
CA GLN A 148 0.30 14.58 -9.18
C GLN A 148 0.66 15.25 -7.85
N LYS A 149 1.95 15.35 -7.56
CA LYS A 149 2.45 16.05 -6.37
C LYS A 149 1.96 17.49 -6.27
N SER A 150 1.95 18.23 -7.37
CA SER A 150 1.48 19.62 -7.42
C SER A 150 -0.02 19.76 -7.16
N ALA A 151 -0.85 18.89 -7.74
CA ALA A 151 -2.30 18.91 -7.56
C ALA A 151 -2.70 18.53 -6.12
N PHE A 152 -1.97 17.62 -5.49
CA PHE A 152 -2.23 17.21 -4.11
C PHE A 152 -1.97 18.35 -3.11
N SER A 153 -0.94 19.15 -3.33
CA SER A 153 -0.65 20.33 -2.51
C SER A 153 -1.75 21.38 -2.58
N TYR A 154 -2.36 21.58 -3.77
CA TYR A 154 -3.47 22.49 -3.97
C TYR A 154 -4.77 22.02 -3.30
N SER A 155 -5.08 20.76 -3.38
CA SER A 155 -6.31 20.20 -2.79
C SER A 155 -6.25 20.19 -1.26
N LEU A 156 -5.08 19.98 -0.67
CA LEU A 156 -4.89 20.09 0.79
C LEU A 156 -5.07 21.53 1.28
N LEU A 157 -4.60 22.52 0.53
CA LEU A 157 -4.78 23.93 0.85
C LEU A 157 -6.25 24.35 0.78
N ASN A 158 -7.02 23.81 -0.15
CA ASN A 158 -8.45 24.10 -0.30
C ASN A 158 -9.32 23.40 0.75
N LEU A 159 -8.88 22.29 1.32
CA LEU A 159 -9.60 21.57 2.38
C LEU A 159 -9.38 22.18 3.77
N THR A 160 -8.32 22.96 3.95
CA THR A 160 -8.05 23.67 5.21
C THR A 160 -8.68 25.06 5.31
N LEU A 161 -9.30 25.55 4.24
CA LEU A 161 -9.95 26.86 4.15
C LEU A 161 -11.49 26.78 4.08
N ALA A 162 -12.07 25.61 4.21
CA ALA A 162 -13.52 25.40 4.21
C ALA A 162 -14.06 25.18 5.62
#